data_f1fc18eb962e7e53d1fe5bde65ada940
#
_entry.id   f1fc18eb962e7e53d1fe5bde65ada940
#
_cell.length_a   1.000
_cell.length_b   1.000
_cell.length_c   1.000
_cell.angle_alpha   90.00
_cell.angle_beta   90.00
_cell.angle_gamma   90.00
#
_symmetry.space_group_name_H-M   'P 1'
#
loop_
_entity.id
_entity.type
_entity.pdbx_description
1 polymer ?
#
loop_
_entity_poly.entity_id
_entity_poly.type
_entity_poly.pdbx_seq_one_letter_code
_entity_poly.pdbx_strand_id
1 'polypeptide(L)'
;MIKKAVVFFFLFFCVLVFLGSAANMKDSSISIEKMLEEFVNDYEKNDELPESPITFGIQITGEEGGKWAVSIDAKSQDKVTLTKGLPSQPTFYVVTDAVTLRKIFNGEINALTAAGRARMSDKAPLDFEFMEGFQPSMDFVSDVILSLGFHFFNRGKPEIIPFGEEYSRVVHGGHAVVFYYQTGLRTAWYKVKPGMYVNKDLKDATNPFPTLFIVTKGEGRGRLGDKIISLREGMTVFIPAGMVHQIWTEGDQSLEGIVIMFGKGA
;
A
#
# COMPACT_ATOMS: atom_id res chain seq x y z
N MET A 1 -3.50 -31.27 63.22
CA MET A 1 -4.74 -31.44 62.42
C MET A 1 -4.96 -30.15 61.66
N ILE A 2 -4.44 -30.10 60.45
CA ILE A 2 -4.59 -28.98 59.53
C ILE A 2 -5.12 -29.60 58.25
N LYS A 3 -6.31 -29.27 57.84
CA LYS A 3 -6.83 -29.55 56.49
C LYS A 3 -7.85 -28.49 56.06
N LYS A 4 -7.66 -28.03 54.83
CA LYS A 4 -8.61 -27.39 53.93
C LYS A 4 -8.77 -25.88 54.05
N ALA A 5 -8.04 -25.17 53.18
CA ALA A 5 -8.50 -23.93 52.53
C ALA A 5 -7.58 -23.62 51.34
N VAL A 6 -7.64 -24.40 50.30
CA VAL A 6 -7.09 -24.02 48.98
C VAL A 6 -8.00 -24.66 47.93
N VAL A 7 -9.01 -23.99 47.50
CA VAL A 7 -9.74 -24.15 46.24
C VAL A 7 -10.86 -23.10 46.26
N PHE A 8 -10.62 -21.89 45.77
CA PHE A 8 -11.65 -20.96 45.25
C PHE A 8 -11.00 -19.67 44.74
N PHE A 9 -10.11 -19.79 43.78
CA PHE A 9 -9.58 -18.56 43.12
C PHE A 9 -9.24 -18.78 41.65
N PHE A 10 -9.95 -19.62 40.94
CA PHE A 10 -9.64 -19.88 39.52
C PHE A 10 -10.85 -19.85 38.58
N LEU A 11 -11.90 -19.11 38.91
CA LEU A 11 -13.13 -19.10 38.10
C LEU A 11 -13.70 -17.70 37.82
N PHE A 12 -12.86 -16.66 37.91
CA PHE A 12 -13.32 -15.28 37.61
C PHE A 12 -12.51 -14.54 36.55
N PHE A 13 -11.65 -15.25 35.78
CA PHE A 13 -10.81 -14.59 34.78
C PHE A 13 -11.14 -14.97 33.32
N CYS A 14 -12.19 -15.71 33.06
CA CYS A 14 -12.56 -16.15 31.70
C CYS A 14 -13.82 -15.50 31.10
N VAL A 15 -14.39 -14.45 31.69
CA VAL A 15 -15.62 -13.81 31.15
C VAL A 15 -15.39 -12.38 30.65
N LEU A 16 -14.19 -11.83 30.73
CA LEU A 16 -13.92 -10.44 30.31
C LEU A 16 -13.18 -10.29 28.97
N VAL A 17 -13.05 -11.34 28.17
CA VAL A 17 -12.36 -11.27 26.86
C VAL A 17 -13.34 -11.27 25.66
N PHE A 18 -14.65 -11.33 25.86
CA PHE A 18 -15.63 -11.37 24.76
C PHE A 18 -16.52 -10.13 24.60
N LEU A 19 -16.17 -9.00 25.20
CA LEU A 19 -16.89 -7.73 25.01
C LEU A 19 -16.11 -6.66 24.26
N GLY A 20 -15.00 -7.03 23.64
CA GLY A 20 -14.15 -6.10 22.86
C GLY A 20 -14.40 -6.08 21.34
N SER A 21 -15.42 -6.74 20.82
CA SER A 21 -15.64 -6.88 19.37
C SER A 21 -16.93 -6.26 18.82
N ALA A 22 -17.59 -5.40 19.57
CA ALA A 22 -18.84 -4.76 19.14
C ALA A 22 -18.74 -3.23 18.98
N ALA A 23 -17.54 -2.69 18.79
CA ALA A 23 -17.32 -1.25 18.70
C ALA A 23 -16.90 -0.75 17.30
N ASN A 24 -17.30 -1.41 16.20
CA ASN A 24 -17.09 -0.87 14.86
C ASN A 24 -18.23 -1.16 13.88
N MET A 25 -19.47 -1.11 14.33
CA MET A 25 -20.63 -0.98 13.45
C MET A 25 -21.14 0.47 13.48
N LYS A 26 -20.31 1.41 13.10
CA LYS A 26 -20.72 2.81 12.89
C LYS A 26 -19.92 3.37 11.74
N ASP A 27 -20.43 3.18 10.52
CA ASP A 27 -20.33 4.19 9.46
C ASP A 27 -21.01 3.78 8.14
N SER A 28 -22.14 3.06 8.19
CA SER A 28 -23.01 2.94 7.01
C SER A 28 -23.84 4.21 6.73
N SER A 29 -23.63 5.29 7.52
CA SER A 29 -24.43 6.51 7.42
C SER A 29 -23.77 7.64 6.62
N ILE A 30 -22.47 7.59 6.38
CA ILE A 30 -21.78 8.65 5.63
C ILE A 30 -21.91 8.36 4.13
N SER A 31 -22.40 9.36 3.36
CA SER A 31 -22.49 9.24 1.89
C SER A 31 -21.10 9.22 1.26
N ILE A 32 -21.00 8.63 0.07
CA ILE A 32 -19.76 8.63 -0.72
C ILE A 32 -19.25 10.06 -0.95
N GLU A 33 -20.15 10.99 -1.31
CA GLU A 33 -19.81 12.39 -1.51
C GLU A 33 -19.17 13.00 -0.26
N LYS A 34 -19.75 12.74 0.92
CA LYS A 34 -19.20 13.23 2.18
C LYS A 34 -17.83 12.62 2.52
N MET A 35 -17.61 11.35 2.22
CA MET A 35 -16.28 10.74 2.38
C MET A 35 -15.24 11.41 1.47
N LEU A 36 -15.61 11.69 0.21
CA LEU A 36 -14.72 12.35 -0.73
C LEU A 36 -14.42 13.80 -0.30
N GLU A 37 -15.42 14.54 0.19
CA GLU A 37 -15.20 15.86 0.78
C GLU A 37 -14.21 15.81 1.96
N GLU A 38 -14.32 14.80 2.82
CA GLU A 38 -13.40 14.66 3.94
C GLU A 38 -11.98 14.32 3.47
N PHE A 39 -11.80 13.44 2.46
CA PHE A 39 -10.50 13.20 1.86
C PHE A 39 -9.89 14.49 1.29
N VAL A 40 -10.66 15.28 0.56
CA VAL A 40 -10.23 16.57 0.00
C VAL A 40 -9.80 17.53 1.11
N ASN A 41 -10.64 17.72 2.12
CA ASN A 41 -10.36 18.62 3.24
C ASN A 41 -9.11 18.22 4.03
N ASP A 42 -8.84 16.92 4.19
CA ASP A 42 -7.65 16.45 4.88
C ASP A 42 -6.41 16.59 3.98
N TYR A 43 -6.55 16.31 2.69
CA TYR A 43 -5.45 16.42 1.74
C TYR A 43 -5.01 17.88 1.50
N GLU A 44 -5.94 18.83 1.50
CA GLU A 44 -5.62 20.25 1.37
C GLU A 44 -4.67 20.77 2.44
N LYS A 45 -4.69 20.14 3.62
CA LYS A 45 -3.79 20.47 4.75
C LYS A 45 -2.41 19.78 4.61
N ASN A 46 -2.22 18.96 3.61
CA ASN A 46 -1.00 18.19 3.41
C ASN A 46 0.05 19.05 2.69
N ASP A 47 1.30 18.95 3.13
CA ASP A 47 2.43 19.63 2.48
C ASP A 47 2.97 18.91 1.25
N GLU A 48 2.48 17.68 0.98
CA GLU A 48 2.87 16.80 -0.13
C GLU A 48 1.97 16.98 -1.38
N LEU A 49 1.55 18.22 -1.66
CA LEU A 49 0.78 18.53 -2.87
C LEU A 49 1.68 18.49 -4.11
N PRO A 50 1.19 18.03 -5.27
CA PRO A 50 1.94 18.05 -6.51
C PRO A 50 2.41 19.46 -6.89
N GLU A 51 3.64 19.60 -7.38
CA GLU A 51 4.21 20.88 -7.81
C GLU A 51 3.46 21.50 -9.00
N SER A 52 2.91 20.65 -9.87
CA SER A 52 2.14 21.06 -11.05
C SER A 52 0.67 20.79 -10.84
N PRO A 53 -0.24 21.67 -11.32
CA PRO A 53 -1.67 21.44 -11.25
C PRO A 53 -2.05 20.10 -11.91
N ILE A 54 -2.93 19.35 -11.25
CA ILE A 54 -3.43 18.08 -11.75
C ILE A 54 -4.94 17.97 -11.54
N THR A 55 -5.63 17.37 -12.50
CA THR A 55 -7.03 17.03 -12.37
C THR A 55 -7.23 15.55 -12.68
N PHE A 56 -7.92 14.84 -11.81
CA PHE A 56 -8.25 13.44 -12.01
C PHE A 56 -9.71 13.16 -11.70
N GLY A 57 -10.23 12.10 -12.32
CA GLY A 57 -11.59 11.62 -12.05
C GLY A 57 -11.60 10.58 -10.95
N ILE A 58 -12.68 10.54 -10.17
CA ILE A 58 -13.01 9.43 -9.27
C ILE A 58 -14.30 8.81 -9.74
N GLN A 59 -14.28 7.51 -10.00
CA GLN A 59 -15.47 6.74 -10.38
C GLN A 59 -15.71 5.66 -9.32
N ILE A 60 -16.81 5.80 -8.60
CA ILE A 60 -17.27 4.81 -7.63
C ILE A 60 -18.37 3.98 -8.29
N THR A 61 -18.17 2.66 -8.35
CA THR A 61 -19.11 1.71 -8.95
C THR A 61 -20.11 1.17 -7.92
N GLY A 62 -21.23 0.61 -8.41
CA GLY A 62 -22.28 0.04 -7.56
C GLY A 62 -23.46 1.00 -7.33
N GLU A 63 -24.43 0.58 -6.52
CA GLU A 63 -25.69 1.32 -6.28
C GLU A 63 -25.47 2.70 -5.63
N GLU A 64 -24.51 2.82 -4.71
CA GLU A 64 -24.14 4.09 -4.08
C GLU A 64 -23.11 4.86 -4.91
N GLY A 65 -22.84 4.40 -6.12
CA GLY A 65 -21.79 4.92 -6.97
C GLY A 65 -22.05 6.32 -7.52
N GLY A 66 -21.01 6.86 -8.13
CA GLY A 66 -21.05 8.19 -8.74
C GLY A 66 -19.72 8.55 -9.37
N LYS A 67 -19.67 9.77 -9.88
CA LYS A 67 -18.50 10.31 -10.60
C LYS A 67 -18.18 11.69 -10.06
N TRP A 68 -16.91 11.94 -9.78
CA TRP A 68 -16.41 13.22 -9.29
C TRP A 68 -15.11 13.58 -10.00
N ALA A 69 -14.79 14.86 -9.96
CA ALA A 69 -13.49 15.39 -10.36
C ALA A 69 -12.81 15.99 -9.15
N VAL A 70 -11.53 15.70 -9.00
CA VAL A 70 -10.65 16.36 -8.04
C VAL A 70 -9.63 17.17 -8.82
N SER A 71 -9.53 18.46 -8.50
CA SER A 71 -8.49 19.34 -9.04
C SER A 71 -7.58 19.79 -7.91
N ILE A 72 -6.28 19.71 -8.13
CA ILE A 72 -5.23 20.07 -7.18
C ILE A 72 -4.37 21.15 -7.83
N ASP A 73 -4.24 22.28 -7.18
CA ASP A 73 -3.32 23.37 -7.55
C ASP A 73 -2.78 24.01 -6.29
N ALA A 74 -1.57 23.68 -5.91
CA ALA A 74 -0.91 24.18 -4.70
C ALA A 74 -0.78 25.71 -4.67
N LYS A 75 -0.93 26.40 -5.81
CA LYS A 75 -0.84 27.87 -5.94
C LYS A 75 -2.19 28.57 -5.89
N SER A 76 -3.29 27.83 -5.95
CA SER A 76 -4.64 28.33 -5.86
C SER A 76 -5.05 28.64 -4.41
N GLN A 77 -6.05 29.50 -4.21
CA GLN A 77 -6.64 29.77 -2.90
C GLN A 77 -7.29 28.49 -2.36
N ASP A 78 -8.09 27.82 -3.18
CA ASP A 78 -8.69 26.52 -2.91
C ASP A 78 -7.77 25.46 -3.56
N LYS A 79 -6.78 25.01 -2.79
CA LYS A 79 -5.72 24.13 -3.30
C LYS A 79 -6.24 22.79 -3.82
N VAL A 80 -7.30 22.28 -3.21
CA VAL A 80 -7.92 20.99 -3.61
C VAL A 80 -9.43 21.20 -3.68
N THR A 81 -10.02 20.90 -4.83
CA THR A 81 -11.45 21.04 -5.05
C THR A 81 -12.08 19.73 -5.49
N LEU A 82 -13.33 19.50 -5.05
CA LEU A 82 -14.17 18.38 -5.46
C LEU A 82 -15.38 18.90 -6.23
N THR A 83 -15.63 18.35 -7.40
CA THR A 83 -16.83 18.67 -8.18
C THR A 83 -17.52 17.39 -8.63
N LYS A 84 -18.86 17.41 -8.72
CA LYS A 84 -19.64 16.27 -9.21
C LYS A 84 -19.52 16.14 -10.72
N GLY A 85 -19.36 14.91 -11.19
CA GLY A 85 -19.14 14.58 -12.61
C GLY A 85 -17.66 14.33 -12.92
N LEU A 86 -17.39 13.69 -14.05
CA LEU A 86 -16.01 13.49 -14.49
C LEU A 86 -15.48 14.76 -15.17
N PRO A 87 -14.18 15.06 -15.00
CA PRO A 87 -13.56 16.15 -15.73
C PRO A 87 -13.51 15.82 -17.24
N SER A 88 -13.53 16.87 -18.07
CA SER A 88 -13.49 16.72 -19.53
C SER A 88 -12.15 16.18 -20.04
N GLN A 89 -11.07 16.49 -19.32
CA GLN A 89 -9.71 16.07 -19.67
C GLN A 89 -8.94 15.71 -18.39
N PRO A 90 -9.23 14.56 -17.79
CA PRO A 90 -8.47 14.11 -16.60
C PRO A 90 -7.10 13.60 -17.01
N THR A 91 -6.14 13.70 -16.11
CA THR A 91 -4.85 13.04 -16.30
C THR A 91 -5.00 11.51 -16.17
N PHE A 92 -5.85 11.08 -15.25
CA PHE A 92 -6.18 9.66 -14.99
C PHE A 92 -7.51 9.56 -14.22
N TYR A 93 -7.97 8.34 -14.03
CA TYR A 93 -9.12 8.02 -13.17
C TYR A 93 -8.70 7.11 -12.02
N VAL A 94 -9.30 7.33 -10.86
CA VAL A 94 -9.35 6.36 -9.77
C VAL A 94 -10.69 5.65 -9.83
N VAL A 95 -10.66 4.33 -10.00
CA VAL A 95 -11.86 3.49 -10.08
C VAL A 95 -11.91 2.54 -8.89
N THR A 96 -13.01 2.57 -8.14
CA THR A 96 -13.22 1.66 -7.00
C THR A 96 -14.72 1.45 -6.77
N ASP A 97 -15.09 0.59 -5.84
CA ASP A 97 -16.46 0.43 -5.38
C ASP A 97 -16.70 1.09 -4.01
N ALA A 98 -17.97 1.28 -3.66
CA ALA A 98 -18.35 1.91 -2.40
C ALA A 98 -17.85 1.14 -1.16
N VAL A 99 -17.81 -0.19 -1.21
CA VAL A 99 -17.35 -1.03 -0.10
C VAL A 99 -15.86 -0.83 0.13
N THR A 100 -15.07 -0.86 -0.94
CA THR A 100 -13.62 -0.63 -0.87
C THR A 100 -13.31 0.78 -0.40
N LEU A 101 -14.01 1.81 -0.92
CA LEU A 101 -13.81 3.18 -0.48
C LEU A 101 -14.10 3.34 1.04
N ARG A 102 -15.17 2.72 1.55
CA ARG A 102 -15.48 2.72 2.99
C ARG A 102 -14.37 2.08 3.82
N LYS A 103 -13.82 0.96 3.37
CA LYS A 103 -12.69 0.30 4.05
C LYS A 103 -11.46 1.20 4.10
N ILE A 104 -11.15 1.89 2.99
CA ILE A 104 -10.04 2.87 2.95
C ILE A 104 -10.34 4.03 3.90
N PHE A 105 -11.55 4.56 3.86
CA PHE A 105 -11.98 5.66 4.73
C PHE A 105 -11.91 5.32 6.23
N ASN A 106 -12.21 4.08 6.58
CA ASN A 106 -12.13 3.58 7.96
C ASN A 106 -10.72 3.16 8.39
N GLY A 107 -9.73 3.15 7.48
CA GLY A 107 -8.38 2.67 7.77
C GLY A 107 -8.25 1.15 7.87
N GLU A 108 -9.22 0.40 7.30
CA GLU A 108 -9.18 -1.07 7.27
C GLU A 108 -8.23 -1.62 6.20
N ILE A 109 -8.00 -0.84 5.15
CA ILE A 109 -7.05 -1.12 4.09
C ILE A 109 -6.53 0.20 3.53
N ASN A 110 -5.23 0.30 3.21
CA ASN A 110 -4.75 1.48 2.50
C ASN A 110 -5.01 1.37 0.98
N ALA A 111 -5.07 2.52 0.30
CA ALA A 111 -5.39 2.59 -1.11
C ALA A 111 -4.35 1.86 -1.99
N LEU A 112 -3.08 1.88 -1.63
CA LEU A 112 -2.04 1.19 -2.40
C LEU A 112 -2.12 -0.33 -2.24
N THR A 113 -2.49 -0.84 -1.08
CA THR A 113 -2.79 -2.26 -0.90
C THR A 113 -4.01 -2.66 -1.73
N ALA A 114 -5.06 -1.84 -1.75
CA ALA A 114 -6.24 -2.06 -2.60
C ALA A 114 -5.87 -2.07 -4.09
N ALA A 115 -5.07 -1.10 -4.55
CA ALA A 115 -4.57 -1.05 -5.93
C ALA A 115 -3.62 -2.22 -6.25
N GLY A 116 -2.84 -2.67 -5.28
CA GLY A 116 -1.99 -3.86 -5.43
C GLY A 116 -2.80 -5.12 -5.72
N ARG A 117 -3.94 -5.30 -5.05
CA ARG A 117 -4.86 -6.42 -5.27
C ARG A 117 -5.54 -6.39 -6.63
N ALA A 118 -5.78 -5.21 -7.20
CA ALA A 118 -6.43 -5.06 -8.50
C ALA A 118 -5.78 -5.89 -9.61
N ARG A 119 -4.47 -6.11 -9.55
CA ARG A 119 -3.71 -6.86 -10.54
C ARG A 119 -3.65 -8.37 -10.28
N MET A 120 -4.19 -8.82 -9.16
CA MET A 120 -4.14 -10.22 -8.72
C MET A 120 -5.51 -10.93 -8.81
N SER A 121 -6.60 -10.21 -9.06
CA SER A 121 -7.94 -10.76 -9.14
C SER A 121 -8.72 -10.14 -10.30
N ASP A 122 -9.76 -10.85 -10.77
CA ASP A 122 -10.71 -10.34 -11.77
C ASP A 122 -11.54 -9.15 -11.28
N LYS A 123 -11.43 -8.81 -10.00
CA LYS A 123 -12.07 -7.66 -9.37
C LYS A 123 -11.00 -6.72 -8.86
N ALA A 124 -10.84 -5.60 -9.54
CA ALA A 124 -9.98 -4.50 -9.10
C ALA A 124 -10.64 -3.78 -7.91
N PRO A 125 -10.14 -3.93 -6.65
CA PRO A 125 -10.70 -3.19 -5.52
C PRO A 125 -10.52 -1.67 -5.69
N LEU A 126 -9.35 -1.24 -6.16
CA LEU A 126 -9.04 0.13 -6.56
C LEU A 126 -8.08 0.07 -7.74
N ASP A 127 -8.35 0.83 -8.81
CA ASP A 127 -7.44 0.94 -9.95
C ASP A 127 -7.18 2.39 -10.33
N PHE A 128 -6.00 2.64 -10.89
CA PHE A 128 -5.61 3.91 -11.49
C PHE A 128 -5.60 3.70 -13.01
N GLU A 129 -6.64 4.17 -13.67
CA GLU A 129 -6.81 4.05 -15.12
C GLU A 129 -6.30 5.31 -15.81
N PHE A 130 -5.41 5.14 -16.79
CA PHE A 130 -4.89 6.25 -17.57
C PHE A 130 -5.70 6.47 -18.85
N MET A 131 -5.68 7.70 -19.36
CA MET A 131 -6.28 8.03 -20.64
C MET A 131 -5.62 7.22 -21.76
N GLU A 132 -6.43 6.87 -22.76
CA GLU A 132 -5.93 6.16 -23.94
C GLU A 132 -4.76 6.94 -24.59
N GLY A 133 -3.66 6.23 -24.84
CA GLY A 133 -2.44 6.81 -25.41
C GLY A 133 -1.51 7.53 -24.40
N PHE A 134 -1.93 7.74 -23.14
CA PHE A 134 -1.07 8.27 -22.12
C PHE A 134 -0.24 7.14 -21.47
N GLN A 135 1.08 7.27 -21.53
CA GLN A 135 2.00 6.37 -20.85
C GLN A 135 2.72 7.16 -19.75
N PRO A 136 2.40 6.91 -18.47
CA PRO A 136 3.03 7.63 -17.37
C PRO A 136 4.52 7.30 -17.31
N SER A 137 5.34 8.32 -17.09
CA SER A 137 6.74 8.10 -16.72
C SER A 137 6.85 7.47 -15.34
N MET A 138 8.00 6.89 -15.02
CA MET A 138 8.26 6.37 -13.66
C MET A 138 8.18 7.48 -12.61
N ASP A 139 8.65 8.69 -12.93
CA ASP A 139 8.56 9.85 -12.04
C ASP A 139 7.09 10.22 -11.81
N PHE A 140 6.25 10.26 -12.85
CA PHE A 140 4.82 10.51 -12.69
C PHE A 140 4.14 9.47 -11.80
N VAL A 141 4.46 8.18 -11.98
CA VAL A 141 3.93 7.12 -11.09
C VAL A 141 4.39 7.31 -9.66
N SER A 142 5.67 7.65 -9.46
CA SER A 142 6.25 7.87 -8.13
C SER A 142 5.67 9.09 -7.44
N ASP A 143 5.73 10.24 -8.11
CA ASP A 143 5.51 11.54 -7.48
C ASP A 143 4.03 11.93 -7.46
N VAL A 144 3.22 11.32 -8.33
CA VAL A 144 1.79 11.61 -8.41
C VAL A 144 0.96 10.42 -7.94
N ILE A 145 1.02 9.28 -8.62
CA ILE A 145 0.09 8.16 -8.37
C ILE A 145 0.31 7.54 -6.99
N LEU A 146 1.56 7.23 -6.64
CA LEU A 146 1.87 6.65 -5.34
C LEU A 146 1.66 7.66 -4.22
N SER A 147 2.03 8.92 -4.44
CA SER A 147 1.80 10.01 -3.48
C SER A 147 0.30 10.20 -3.21
N LEU A 148 -0.54 10.32 -4.24
CA LEU A 148 -1.98 10.40 -4.08
C LEU A 148 -2.57 9.17 -3.38
N GLY A 149 -2.10 7.97 -3.70
CA GLY A 149 -2.54 6.74 -3.05
C GLY A 149 -2.32 6.75 -1.54
N PHE A 150 -1.25 7.37 -1.06
CA PHE A 150 -0.97 7.49 0.37
C PHE A 150 -1.55 8.74 1.02
N HIS A 151 -1.37 9.89 0.40
CA HIS A 151 -1.68 11.16 1.06
C HIS A 151 -3.13 11.59 0.84
N PHE A 152 -3.67 11.46 -0.38
CA PHE A 152 -5.07 11.83 -0.65
C PHE A 152 -6.04 10.92 0.09
N PHE A 153 -5.80 9.60 0.08
CA PHE A 153 -6.67 8.64 0.74
C PHE A 153 -6.30 8.34 2.20
N ASN A 154 -5.27 8.99 2.74
CA ASN A 154 -4.91 8.88 4.15
C ASN A 154 -5.82 9.75 5.01
N ARG A 155 -6.34 9.18 6.10
CA ARG A 155 -7.27 9.86 7.01
C ARG A 155 -6.64 10.30 8.33
N GLY A 156 -5.31 10.25 8.45
CA GLY A 156 -4.62 10.49 9.71
C GLY A 156 -5.00 9.50 10.83
N LYS A 157 -5.60 8.36 10.45
CA LYS A 157 -5.97 7.28 11.36
C LYS A 157 -4.90 6.19 11.34
N PRO A 158 -4.75 5.41 12.42
CA PRO A 158 -3.92 4.20 12.36
C PRO A 158 -4.44 3.27 11.27
N GLU A 159 -3.57 2.86 10.36
CA GLU A 159 -3.90 1.88 9.33
C GLU A 159 -3.42 0.50 9.76
N ILE A 160 -4.29 -0.49 9.63
CA ILE A 160 -3.94 -1.90 9.80
C ILE A 160 -3.81 -2.51 8.41
N ILE A 161 -2.57 -2.79 8.01
CA ILE A 161 -2.27 -3.30 6.68
C ILE A 161 -2.04 -4.80 6.77
N PRO A 162 -3.01 -5.63 6.36
CA PRO A 162 -2.81 -7.06 6.28
C PRO A 162 -1.83 -7.36 5.16
N PHE A 163 -0.89 -8.26 5.42
CA PHE A 163 0.07 -8.70 4.40
C PHE A 163 0.12 -10.24 4.35
N GLY A 164 0.51 -10.73 3.21
CA GLY A 164 0.53 -12.13 2.88
C GLY A 164 0.35 -12.30 1.38
N GLU A 165 0.41 -13.51 0.89
CA GLU A 165 0.30 -13.79 -0.55
C GLU A 165 -1.07 -13.38 -1.10
N GLU A 166 -2.13 -13.56 -0.33
CA GLU A 166 -3.51 -13.21 -0.69
C GLU A 166 -3.75 -11.69 -0.83
N TYR A 167 -2.86 -10.86 -0.25
CA TYR A 167 -2.93 -9.40 -0.33
C TYR A 167 -1.91 -8.79 -1.30
N SER A 168 -1.05 -9.65 -1.86
CA SER A 168 0.10 -9.21 -2.64
C SER A 168 -0.21 -9.09 -4.13
N ARG A 169 0.67 -8.40 -4.82
CA ARG A 169 0.86 -8.50 -6.27
C ARG A 169 2.27 -8.96 -6.58
N VAL A 170 2.49 -9.52 -7.77
CA VAL A 170 3.84 -9.84 -8.23
C VAL A 170 4.50 -8.59 -8.78
N VAL A 171 5.65 -8.25 -8.23
CA VAL A 171 6.48 -7.10 -8.62
C VAL A 171 7.90 -7.61 -8.84
N HIS A 172 8.46 -7.36 -10.03
CA HIS A 172 9.82 -7.80 -10.39
C HIS A 172 10.13 -9.28 -10.11
N GLY A 173 9.10 -10.14 -10.15
CA GLY A 173 9.25 -11.59 -9.95
C GLY A 173 9.10 -12.08 -8.50
N GLY A 174 8.62 -11.25 -7.58
CA GLY A 174 8.26 -11.63 -6.21
C GLY A 174 6.93 -11.04 -5.79
N HIS A 175 6.30 -11.61 -4.76
CA HIS A 175 5.07 -11.07 -4.17
C HIS A 175 5.41 -9.86 -3.30
N ALA A 176 4.66 -8.78 -3.41
CA ALA A 176 4.87 -7.56 -2.63
C ALA A 176 3.55 -6.98 -2.08
N VAL A 177 3.59 -6.51 -0.85
CA VAL A 177 2.55 -5.68 -0.23
C VAL A 177 3.20 -4.39 0.25
N VAL A 178 2.77 -3.27 -0.27
CA VAL A 178 3.29 -1.95 0.16
C VAL A 178 2.74 -1.63 1.54
N PHE A 179 3.62 -1.26 2.47
CA PHE A 179 3.24 -0.83 3.82
C PHE A 179 3.12 0.67 3.91
N TYR A 180 4.10 1.38 3.36
CA TYR A 180 4.15 2.83 3.43
C TYR A 180 4.92 3.41 2.25
N TYR A 181 4.46 4.56 1.79
CA TYR A 181 5.15 5.36 0.79
C TYR A 181 5.05 6.84 1.16
N GLN A 182 6.16 7.52 1.05
CA GLN A 182 6.27 8.97 0.89
C GLN A 182 7.46 9.27 0.00
N THR A 183 7.56 10.46 -0.54
CA THR A 183 8.73 10.86 -1.34
C THR A 183 10.02 10.62 -0.56
N GLY A 184 10.89 9.80 -1.12
CA GLY A 184 12.16 9.43 -0.48
C GLY A 184 12.09 8.27 0.53
N LEU A 185 10.94 7.61 0.69
CA LEU A 185 10.80 6.42 1.54
C LEU A 185 9.71 5.47 1.00
N ARG A 186 10.05 4.22 0.77
CA ARG A 186 9.11 3.13 0.47
C ARG A 186 9.38 1.94 1.36
N THR A 187 8.34 1.31 1.86
CA THR A 187 8.45 0.07 2.62
C THR A 187 7.44 -0.95 2.14
N ALA A 188 7.86 -2.22 2.07
CA ALA A 188 7.00 -3.30 1.61
C ALA A 188 7.38 -4.62 2.27
N TRP A 189 6.42 -5.48 2.49
CA TRP A 189 6.67 -6.91 2.65
C TRP A 189 6.94 -7.53 1.29
N TYR A 190 7.87 -8.47 1.25
CA TYR A 190 8.28 -9.15 0.03
C TYR A 190 8.44 -10.64 0.26
N LYS A 191 7.97 -11.46 -0.70
CA LYS A 191 8.10 -12.91 -0.68
C LYS A 191 8.56 -13.45 -2.03
N VAL A 192 9.58 -14.26 -1.99
CA VAL A 192 10.10 -15.01 -3.14
C VAL A 192 9.78 -16.47 -2.91
N LYS A 193 8.93 -17.05 -3.75
CA LYS A 193 8.54 -18.47 -3.67
C LYS A 193 9.53 -19.35 -4.44
N PRO A 194 9.56 -20.65 -4.16
CA PRO A 194 10.28 -21.61 -4.99
C PRO A 194 9.99 -21.42 -6.49
N GLY A 195 11.06 -21.34 -7.28
CA GLY A 195 10.97 -21.10 -8.71
C GLY A 195 10.81 -19.64 -9.14
N MET A 196 10.57 -18.70 -8.20
CA MET A 196 10.57 -17.27 -8.50
C MET A 196 12.00 -16.70 -8.49
N TYR A 197 12.21 -15.71 -9.34
CA TYR A 197 13.48 -15.04 -9.48
C TYR A 197 13.25 -13.53 -9.60
N VAL A 198 13.65 -12.80 -8.57
CA VAL A 198 13.46 -11.34 -8.49
C VAL A 198 14.51 -10.65 -9.35
N ASN A 199 14.07 -9.66 -10.13
CA ASN A 199 14.92 -8.88 -11.03
C ASN A 199 15.70 -9.76 -12.02
N LYS A 200 15.03 -10.79 -12.57
CA LYS A 200 15.63 -11.69 -13.56
C LYS A 200 16.13 -10.94 -14.80
N ASP A 201 15.37 -9.93 -15.24
CA ASP A 201 15.81 -8.99 -16.26
C ASP A 201 16.80 -7.99 -15.64
N LEU A 202 18.00 -7.90 -16.21
CA LEU A 202 19.03 -6.98 -15.74
C LEU A 202 18.64 -5.50 -15.87
N LYS A 203 17.66 -5.18 -16.73
CA LYS A 203 17.13 -3.82 -16.85
C LYS A 203 16.40 -3.36 -15.60
N ASP A 204 15.79 -4.32 -14.88
CA ASP A 204 15.06 -4.08 -13.65
C ASP A 204 15.89 -4.35 -12.39
N ALA A 205 17.15 -4.74 -12.56
CA ALA A 205 17.98 -5.24 -11.48
C ALA A 205 18.72 -4.16 -10.68
N THR A 206 18.48 -2.88 -10.96
CA THR A 206 19.06 -1.76 -10.20
C THR A 206 18.01 -0.78 -9.76
N ASN A 207 18.20 -0.21 -8.56
CA ASN A 207 17.41 0.92 -8.08
C ASN A 207 18.27 2.19 -8.07
N PRO A 208 17.73 3.37 -8.41
CA PRO A 208 18.46 4.64 -8.31
C PRO A 208 18.67 5.10 -6.86
N PHE A 209 18.14 4.39 -5.89
CA PHE A 209 18.16 4.66 -4.45
C PHE A 209 18.66 3.44 -3.66
N PRO A 210 19.21 3.66 -2.45
CA PRO A 210 19.63 2.57 -1.57
C PRO A 210 18.43 1.78 -1.04
N THR A 211 18.67 0.50 -0.75
CA THR A 211 17.66 -0.44 -0.27
C THR A 211 18.20 -1.26 0.89
N LEU A 212 17.42 -1.41 1.96
CA LEU A 212 17.62 -2.45 2.98
C LEU A 212 16.66 -3.60 2.71
N PHE A 213 17.16 -4.81 2.72
CA PHE A 213 16.35 -6.02 2.72
C PHE A 213 16.57 -6.78 4.03
N ILE A 214 15.53 -6.87 4.84
CA ILE A 214 15.53 -7.53 6.15
C ILE A 214 14.84 -8.87 5.97
N VAL A 215 15.58 -9.97 6.09
CA VAL A 215 15.03 -11.33 5.98
C VAL A 215 14.33 -11.69 7.28
N THR A 216 13.02 -11.89 7.21
CA THR A 216 12.18 -12.22 8.37
C THR A 216 11.81 -13.68 8.45
N LYS A 217 11.95 -14.44 7.32
CA LYS A 217 11.65 -15.88 7.30
C LYS A 217 12.27 -16.56 6.09
N GLY A 218 12.71 -17.79 6.31
CA GLY A 218 13.22 -18.68 5.26
C GLY A 218 14.63 -18.36 4.81
N GLU A 219 15.00 -18.92 3.66
CA GLU A 219 16.34 -18.80 3.10
C GLU A 219 16.32 -18.69 1.57
N GLY A 220 17.40 -18.18 1.00
CA GLY A 220 17.57 -18.02 -0.43
C GLY A 220 18.97 -17.57 -0.81
N ARG A 221 19.10 -17.12 -2.05
CA ARG A 221 20.33 -16.56 -2.61
C ARG A 221 20.09 -15.13 -3.07
N GLY A 222 21.10 -14.32 -2.95
CA GLY A 222 21.14 -12.98 -3.54
C GLY A 222 22.40 -12.77 -4.36
N ARG A 223 22.27 -12.24 -5.58
CA ARG A 223 23.37 -11.64 -6.33
C ARG A 223 23.39 -10.14 -5.98
N LEU A 224 24.51 -9.64 -5.51
CA LEU A 224 24.76 -8.23 -5.22
C LEU A 224 26.03 -7.79 -5.94
N GLY A 225 25.88 -7.07 -7.03
CA GLY A 225 26.97 -6.84 -7.98
C GLY A 225 27.48 -8.18 -8.50
N ASP A 226 28.77 -8.43 -8.30
CA ASP A 226 29.44 -9.67 -8.76
C ASP A 226 29.43 -10.80 -7.73
N LYS A 227 28.88 -10.56 -6.53
CA LYS A 227 28.90 -11.53 -5.43
C LYS A 227 27.56 -12.24 -5.30
N ILE A 228 27.62 -13.56 -5.09
CA ILE A 228 26.48 -14.37 -4.68
C ILE A 228 26.62 -14.63 -3.18
N ILE A 229 25.55 -14.32 -2.43
CA ILE A 229 25.47 -14.49 -1.00
C ILE A 229 24.31 -15.41 -0.64
N SER A 230 24.42 -16.10 0.49
CA SER A 230 23.28 -16.79 1.12
C SER A 230 22.48 -15.77 1.92
N LEU A 231 21.17 -15.81 1.77
CA LEU A 231 20.21 -15.03 2.55
C LEU A 231 19.49 -15.99 3.50
N ARG A 232 19.34 -15.61 4.77
CA ARG A 232 18.63 -16.41 5.77
C ARG A 232 17.95 -15.51 6.79
N GLU A 233 16.98 -16.04 7.47
CA GLU A 233 16.28 -15.37 8.58
C GLU A 233 17.25 -14.69 9.55
N GLY A 234 16.90 -13.46 9.98
CA GLY A 234 17.71 -12.64 10.87
C GLY A 234 18.84 -11.84 10.19
N MET A 235 19.00 -11.96 8.86
CA MET A 235 19.96 -11.15 8.11
C MET A 235 19.34 -9.85 7.61
N THR A 236 20.15 -8.82 7.58
CA THR A 236 19.86 -7.55 6.89
C THR A 236 20.93 -7.29 5.85
N VAL A 237 20.51 -6.96 4.65
CA VAL A 237 21.38 -6.63 3.53
C VAL A 237 21.16 -5.18 3.12
N PHE A 238 22.22 -4.39 3.10
CA PHE A 238 22.22 -3.06 2.52
C PHE A 238 22.67 -3.14 1.04
N ILE A 239 21.83 -2.61 0.16
CA ILE A 239 22.06 -2.56 -1.29
C ILE A 239 22.24 -1.10 -1.68
N PRO A 240 23.45 -0.65 -2.07
CA PRO A 240 23.68 0.71 -2.54
C PRO A 240 22.88 1.05 -3.79
N ALA A 241 22.60 2.33 -3.99
CA ALA A 241 22.00 2.83 -5.23
C ALA A 241 22.83 2.40 -6.45
N GLY A 242 22.16 2.00 -7.53
CA GLY A 242 22.80 1.55 -8.78
C GLY A 242 23.41 0.15 -8.73
N MET A 243 23.43 -0.52 -7.60
CA MET A 243 23.96 -1.89 -7.52
C MET A 243 22.98 -2.90 -8.10
N VAL A 244 23.46 -3.75 -9.00
CA VAL A 244 22.70 -4.91 -9.50
C VAL A 244 22.36 -5.83 -8.33
N HIS A 245 21.08 -6.15 -8.19
CA HIS A 245 20.59 -7.06 -7.16
C HIS A 245 19.52 -8.00 -7.71
N GLN A 246 19.70 -9.26 -7.44
CA GLN A 246 18.78 -10.34 -7.83
C GLN A 246 18.60 -11.25 -6.63
N ILE A 247 17.39 -11.79 -6.44
CA ILE A 247 17.07 -12.69 -5.31
C ILE A 247 16.27 -13.88 -5.83
N TRP A 248 16.62 -15.08 -5.37
CA TRP A 248 15.90 -16.32 -5.68
C TRP A 248 15.95 -17.29 -4.51
N THR A 249 15.14 -18.33 -4.55
CA THR A 249 15.17 -19.43 -3.59
C THR A 249 15.69 -20.70 -4.25
N GLU A 250 16.44 -21.47 -3.49
CA GLU A 250 16.88 -22.84 -3.84
C GLU A 250 16.16 -23.81 -2.90
N GLY A 251 15.43 -24.80 -3.46
CA GLY A 251 14.63 -25.73 -2.67
C GLY A 251 13.17 -25.31 -2.49
N ASP A 252 12.49 -25.87 -1.47
CA ASP A 252 11.04 -25.80 -1.33
C ASP A 252 10.55 -24.69 -0.41
N GLN A 253 11.46 -23.94 0.23
CA GLN A 253 11.11 -22.86 1.14
C GLN A 253 11.06 -21.51 0.44
N SER A 254 10.10 -20.68 0.86
CA SER A 254 10.04 -19.28 0.44
C SER A 254 10.98 -18.42 1.29
N LEU A 255 11.50 -17.36 0.70
CA LEU A 255 12.19 -16.28 1.39
C LEU A 255 11.22 -15.13 1.59
N GLU A 256 11.05 -14.66 2.83
CA GLU A 256 10.21 -13.50 3.14
C GLU A 256 11.03 -12.42 3.85
N GLY A 257 10.68 -11.17 3.62
CA GLY A 257 11.38 -10.06 4.24
C GLY A 257 10.67 -8.73 4.11
N ILE A 258 11.25 -7.73 4.75
CA ILE A 258 10.85 -6.33 4.64
C ILE A 258 11.86 -5.60 3.78
N VAL A 259 11.37 -4.87 2.81
CA VAL A 259 12.16 -3.98 1.95
C VAL A 259 11.94 -2.55 2.42
N ILE A 260 13.02 -1.83 2.65
CA ILE A 260 13.02 -0.40 2.97
C ILE A 260 13.89 0.29 1.92
N MET A 261 13.28 1.06 1.06
CA MET A 261 13.93 1.87 0.04
C MET A 261 13.89 3.32 0.48
N PHE A 262 14.99 4.05 0.38
CA PHE A 262 15.09 5.41 0.92
C PHE A 262 16.04 6.30 0.12
N GLY A 263 15.89 7.62 0.32
CA GLY A 263 16.67 8.62 -0.38
C GLY A 263 16.01 9.12 -1.66
N LYS A 264 16.70 9.98 -2.39
CA LYS A 264 16.16 10.61 -3.61
C LYS A 264 15.72 9.57 -4.63
N GLY A 265 14.45 9.65 -5.06
CA GLY A 265 13.84 8.76 -6.05
C GLY A 265 13.22 7.48 -5.47
N ALA A 266 13.28 7.27 -4.14
CA ALA A 266 12.62 6.16 -3.47
C ALA A 266 11.12 6.38 -3.31
#